data_bf67eecf428b21ef722795e11c5aff74
#
_entry.id   bf67eecf428b21ef722795e11c5aff74
#
_cell.length_a   1.000
_cell.length_b   1.000
_cell.length_c   1.000
_cell.angle_alpha   90.00
_cell.angle_beta   90.00
_cell.angle_gamma   90.00
#
_symmetry.space_group_name_H-M   'P 1'
#
loop_
_entity.id
_entity.type
_entity.pdbx_description
1 polymer ?
#
loop_
_entity_poly.entity_id
_entity_poly.type
_entity_poly.pdbx_seq_one_letter_code
_entity_poly.pdbx_strand_id
1 'polypeptide(L)'
;MPDTVRHTIVSVRIDEKDASEQVAKDLLSFSYTDKETDEAEEVTITLKDETGKWRNNWAPKMNAKLKCDIVTLEPKDLLKCGRFHVDSRRISGAPSVYDLRATSIPPDSPIRRKAKEKTWQKQSLKQIAQAIAGENGLSLLWDCADGVGTEPREQADQKRESDLVFLQKLCKEEGANLKLTDGKLVIFDQKSYEKKDPVMTVTLGSSDVLKWEFSQELSDAYKSVTVTYRDPAKKVKGHAAQKRKESPAASGVDEDDLENMDDDDRQDAQENL
;
A
#
# COMPACT_ATOMS: atom_id res chain seq x y z
N MET A 1 18.49 -2.14 -35.64
CA MET A 1 17.42 -1.12 -35.68
C MET A 1 17.91 0.06 -34.87
N PRO A 2 17.74 1.32 -35.33
CA PRO A 2 18.18 2.44 -34.51
C PRO A 2 17.43 2.40 -33.18
N ASP A 3 18.19 2.54 -32.09
CA ASP A 3 17.64 2.67 -30.73
C ASP A 3 16.75 3.92 -30.73
N THR A 4 15.45 3.70 -30.73
CA THR A 4 14.47 4.77 -30.59
C THR A 4 14.57 5.25 -29.12
N VAL A 5 15.05 6.48 -28.96
CA VAL A 5 15.14 7.13 -27.65
C VAL A 5 13.73 7.20 -27.05
N ARG A 6 13.51 6.53 -25.95
CA ARG A 6 12.21 6.57 -25.23
C ARG A 6 11.98 7.97 -24.69
N HIS A 7 10.96 8.64 -25.18
CA HIS A 7 10.51 9.93 -24.66
C HIS A 7 9.36 9.73 -23.69
N THR A 8 9.54 10.20 -22.47
CA THR A 8 8.51 10.17 -21.43
C THR A 8 8.04 11.59 -21.12
N ILE A 9 6.76 11.80 -21.10
CA ILE A 9 6.11 13.08 -20.77
C ILE A 9 5.24 12.87 -19.54
N VAL A 10 5.21 13.85 -18.65
CA VAL A 10 4.29 13.90 -17.51
C VAL A 10 3.14 14.84 -17.85
N SER A 11 1.92 14.30 -17.82
CA SER A 11 0.70 15.10 -17.90
C SER A 11 0.27 15.49 -16.50
N VAL A 12 0.07 16.78 -16.26
CA VAL A 12 -0.32 17.31 -14.96
C VAL A 12 -1.50 18.27 -15.11
N ARG A 13 -2.58 18.01 -14.40
CA ARG A 13 -3.72 18.93 -14.27
C ARG A 13 -3.85 19.39 -12.83
N ILE A 14 -4.02 20.68 -12.64
CA ILE A 14 -4.18 21.33 -11.33
C ILE A 14 -5.54 22.04 -11.30
N ASP A 15 -6.45 21.63 -10.41
CA ASP A 15 -7.81 22.19 -10.31
C ASP A 15 -8.50 22.28 -11.68
N GLU A 16 -8.50 21.17 -12.45
CA GLU A 16 -9.06 21.05 -13.80
C GLU A 16 -8.32 21.82 -14.91
N LYS A 17 -7.32 22.63 -14.60
CA LYS A 17 -6.48 23.33 -15.58
C LYS A 17 -5.31 22.47 -16.00
N ASP A 18 -5.08 22.38 -17.29
CA ASP A 18 -3.90 21.70 -17.83
C ASP A 18 -2.64 22.53 -17.54
N ALA A 19 -1.72 21.96 -16.81
CA ALA A 19 -0.43 22.54 -16.45
C ALA A 19 0.75 21.82 -17.12
N SER A 20 0.50 20.80 -17.94
CA SER A 20 1.51 19.88 -18.48
C SER A 20 2.65 20.62 -19.19
N GLU A 21 2.32 21.57 -20.08
CA GLU A 21 3.33 22.35 -20.80
C GLU A 21 4.19 23.21 -19.87
N GLN A 22 3.56 23.81 -18.85
CA GLN A 22 4.25 24.67 -17.90
C GLN A 22 5.13 23.87 -16.94
N VAL A 23 4.68 22.69 -16.54
CA VAL A 23 5.45 21.74 -15.74
C VAL A 23 6.63 21.23 -16.56
N ALA A 24 6.40 20.80 -17.80
CA ALA A 24 7.45 20.24 -18.66
C ALA A 24 8.64 21.20 -18.89
N LYS A 25 8.38 22.53 -18.95
CA LYS A 25 9.43 23.55 -19.11
C LYS A 25 10.38 23.65 -17.91
N ASP A 26 9.86 23.41 -16.72
CA ASP A 26 10.57 23.63 -15.47
C ASP A 26 10.85 22.32 -14.69
N LEU A 27 10.44 21.16 -15.24
CA LEU A 27 10.55 19.86 -14.58
C LEU A 27 12.01 19.43 -14.37
N LEU A 28 12.36 19.19 -13.12
CA LEU A 28 13.63 18.57 -12.72
C LEU A 28 13.47 17.09 -12.44
N SER A 29 12.42 16.73 -11.69
CA SER A 29 12.08 15.33 -11.44
C SER A 29 10.59 15.15 -11.17
N PHE A 30 10.10 13.97 -11.50
CA PHE A 30 8.76 13.50 -11.18
C PHE A 30 8.87 12.11 -10.57
N SER A 31 8.27 11.91 -9.42
CA SER A 31 8.20 10.62 -8.76
C SER A 31 6.75 10.28 -8.43
N TYR A 32 6.33 9.09 -8.82
CA TYR A 32 5.07 8.48 -8.40
C TYR A 32 5.37 7.23 -7.59
N THR A 33 4.85 7.17 -6.39
CA THR A 33 4.99 6.02 -5.49
C THR A 33 3.62 5.42 -5.24
N ASP A 34 3.42 4.22 -5.74
CA ASP A 34 2.25 3.40 -5.47
C ASP A 34 2.56 2.47 -4.30
N LYS A 35 1.90 2.70 -3.17
CA LYS A 35 2.03 1.87 -1.97
C LYS A 35 1.04 0.72 -2.04
N GLU A 36 1.50 -0.46 -1.67
CA GLU A 36 0.64 -1.66 -1.69
C GLU A 36 -0.49 -1.54 -0.68
N THR A 37 -0.16 -1.19 0.57
CA THR A 37 -1.13 -1.18 1.69
C THR A 37 -0.88 -0.04 2.67
N ASP A 38 -1.91 0.30 3.44
CA ASP A 38 -1.90 1.16 4.64
C ASP A 38 -1.42 2.60 4.46
N GLU A 39 -0.77 2.94 3.37
CA GLU A 39 -0.31 4.27 3.06
C GLU A 39 -1.01 4.85 1.84
N ALA A 40 -1.04 6.18 1.75
CA ALA A 40 -1.53 6.87 0.57
C ALA A 40 -0.49 6.82 -0.55
N GLU A 41 -0.94 6.68 -1.77
CA GLU A 41 -0.12 6.92 -2.96
C GLU A 41 0.39 8.36 -2.96
N GLU A 42 1.56 8.56 -3.49
CA GLU A 42 2.24 9.85 -3.45
C GLU A 42 2.81 10.25 -4.80
N VAL A 43 2.69 11.52 -5.12
CA VAL A 43 3.37 12.15 -6.23
C VAL A 43 4.24 13.29 -5.71
N THR A 44 5.49 13.31 -6.14
CA THR A 44 6.40 14.44 -5.90
C THR A 44 6.85 15.01 -7.25
N ILE A 45 6.67 16.32 -7.41
CA ILE A 45 7.06 17.08 -8.60
C ILE A 45 8.08 18.13 -8.17
N THR A 46 9.30 18.00 -8.67
CA THR A 46 10.37 18.97 -8.42
C THR A 46 10.57 19.86 -9.63
N LEU A 47 10.44 21.15 -9.46
CA LEU A 47 10.45 22.17 -10.51
C LEU A 47 11.55 23.20 -10.27
N LYS A 48 12.16 23.63 -11.35
CA LYS A 48 13.03 24.79 -11.36
C LYS A 48 12.19 26.07 -11.20
N ASP A 49 12.54 26.96 -10.28
CA ASP A 49 11.77 28.19 -9.99
C ASP A 49 12.63 29.45 -9.97
N GLU A 50 13.53 29.61 -10.97
CA GLU A 50 14.41 30.77 -11.10
C GLU A 50 13.65 32.09 -11.16
N THR A 51 12.53 32.13 -11.87
CA THR A 51 11.70 33.32 -12.05
C THR A 51 10.72 33.56 -10.90
N GLY A 52 10.60 32.64 -9.95
CA GLY A 52 9.62 32.72 -8.88
C GLY A 52 8.18 32.42 -9.31
N LYS A 53 7.99 31.84 -10.49
CA LYS A 53 6.70 31.52 -11.08
C LYS A 53 5.88 30.56 -10.19
N TRP A 54 6.50 29.47 -9.74
CA TRP A 54 5.85 28.41 -8.98
C TRP A 54 5.56 28.79 -7.52
N ARG A 55 6.34 29.70 -6.94
CA ARG A 55 6.05 30.26 -5.61
C ARG A 55 5.04 31.41 -5.59
N ASN A 56 4.69 31.93 -6.77
CA ASN A 56 3.75 33.05 -6.92
C ASN A 56 2.53 32.67 -7.76
N ASN A 57 2.48 33.09 -9.03
CA ASN A 57 1.29 33.02 -9.87
C ASN A 57 0.82 31.60 -10.21
N TRP A 58 1.74 30.64 -10.22
CA TRP A 58 1.48 29.22 -10.49
C TRP A 58 1.52 28.35 -9.23
N ALA A 59 1.60 28.95 -8.04
CA ALA A 59 1.60 28.21 -6.79
C ALA A 59 0.27 27.47 -6.60
N PRO A 60 0.23 26.13 -6.62
CA PRO A 60 -1.00 25.41 -6.29
C PRO A 60 -1.41 25.73 -4.86
N LYS A 61 -2.70 25.85 -4.61
CA LYS A 61 -3.23 25.97 -3.24
C LYS A 61 -3.00 24.65 -2.48
N MET A 62 -2.88 24.75 -1.16
CA MET A 62 -2.94 23.53 -0.32
C MET A 62 -4.28 22.84 -0.54
N ASN A 63 -4.26 21.51 -0.58
CA ASN A 63 -5.40 20.67 -0.92
C ASN A 63 -5.98 20.85 -2.35
N ALA A 64 -5.27 21.56 -3.25
CA ALA A 64 -5.61 21.61 -4.66
C ALA A 64 -5.62 20.21 -5.27
N LYS A 65 -6.54 19.93 -6.19
CA LYS A 65 -6.64 18.65 -6.88
C LYS A 65 -5.59 18.54 -7.96
N LEU A 66 -4.79 17.49 -7.92
CA LEU A 66 -3.86 17.12 -8.98
C LEU A 66 -4.36 15.84 -9.67
N LYS A 67 -4.24 15.81 -10.98
CA LYS A 67 -4.31 14.58 -11.76
C LYS A 67 -3.02 14.44 -12.53
N CYS A 68 -2.35 13.29 -12.37
CA CYS A 68 -1.07 13.03 -13.00
C CYS A 68 -1.11 11.72 -13.80
N ASP A 69 -0.48 11.74 -14.97
CA ASP A 69 -0.30 10.58 -15.82
C ASP A 69 1.11 10.61 -16.41
N ILE A 70 1.76 9.46 -16.55
CA ILE A 70 3.05 9.29 -17.25
C ILE A 70 2.75 8.71 -18.62
N VAL A 71 3.21 9.40 -19.66
CA VAL A 71 3.00 9.01 -21.06
C VAL A 71 4.34 8.73 -21.72
N THR A 72 4.53 7.51 -22.22
CA THR A 72 5.66 7.14 -23.08
C THR A 72 5.23 7.28 -24.53
N LEU A 73 6.04 7.95 -25.35
CA LEU A 73 5.68 8.21 -26.75
C LEU A 73 6.06 7.07 -27.69
N GLU A 74 7.17 6.37 -27.40
CA GLU A 74 7.67 5.27 -28.23
C GLU A 74 8.21 4.12 -27.37
N PRO A 75 7.53 2.96 -27.30
CA PRO A 75 6.14 2.73 -27.74
C PRO A 75 5.17 3.58 -26.95
N LYS A 76 4.03 3.93 -27.55
CA LYS A 76 3.03 4.73 -26.86
C LYS A 76 2.38 3.90 -25.77
N ASP A 77 2.60 4.31 -24.52
CA ASP A 77 2.01 3.71 -23.34
C ASP A 77 1.56 4.79 -22.35
N LEU A 78 0.63 4.47 -21.48
CA LEU A 78 0.03 5.39 -20.53
C LEU A 78 -0.09 4.74 -19.15
N LEU A 79 0.71 5.23 -18.21
CA LEU A 79 0.54 4.94 -16.80
C LEU A 79 -0.32 6.04 -16.16
N LYS A 80 -1.55 5.69 -15.81
CA LYS A 80 -2.46 6.57 -15.05
C LYS A 80 -2.05 6.55 -13.58
N CYS A 81 -1.41 7.61 -13.10
CA CYS A 81 -1.03 7.72 -11.70
C CYS A 81 -2.25 8.01 -10.80
N GLY A 82 -3.31 8.66 -11.34
CA GLY A 82 -4.54 8.91 -10.61
C GLY A 82 -4.74 10.35 -10.15
N ARG A 83 -5.55 10.51 -9.10
CA ARG A 83 -5.92 11.81 -8.53
C ARG A 83 -5.28 11.98 -7.15
N PHE A 84 -4.74 13.17 -6.94
CA PHE A 84 -4.01 13.53 -5.72
C PHE A 84 -4.50 14.86 -5.18
N HIS A 85 -4.12 15.14 -3.94
CA HIS A 85 -4.35 16.42 -3.27
C HIS A 85 -3.03 16.98 -2.78
N VAL A 86 -2.75 18.25 -3.04
CA VAL A 86 -1.52 18.91 -2.59
C VAL A 86 -1.46 18.85 -1.06
N ASP A 87 -0.45 18.15 -0.57
CA ASP A 87 -0.21 17.94 0.85
C ASP A 87 0.84 18.90 1.39
N SER A 88 1.92 19.08 0.66
CA SER A 88 2.98 19.99 1.07
C SER A 88 3.72 20.61 -0.12
N ARG A 89 4.37 21.73 0.16
CA ARG A 89 5.26 22.41 -0.76
C ARG A 89 6.52 22.86 -0.05
N ARG A 90 7.63 22.74 -0.70
CA ARG A 90 8.91 23.17 -0.20
C ARG A 90 9.58 24.06 -1.24
N ILE A 91 10.20 25.14 -0.78
CA ILE A 91 10.99 26.03 -1.63
C ILE A 91 12.40 26.05 -1.06
N SER A 92 13.38 25.82 -1.91
CA SER A 92 14.80 25.85 -1.54
C SER A 92 15.58 26.69 -2.54
N GLY A 93 16.76 27.09 -2.22
CA GLY A 93 17.64 27.88 -3.09
C GLY A 93 19.08 27.90 -2.53
N ALA A 94 20.10 28.25 -3.28
CA ALA A 94 20.31 28.60 -4.67
C ALA A 94 20.99 27.42 -5.39
N PRO A 95 20.54 26.99 -6.58
CA PRO A 95 19.45 27.56 -7.36
C PRO A 95 18.06 27.33 -6.77
N SER A 96 17.07 28.15 -7.20
CA SER A 96 15.73 28.09 -6.66
C SER A 96 14.97 26.88 -7.19
N VAL A 97 14.50 26.03 -6.28
CA VAL A 97 13.75 24.79 -6.54
C VAL A 97 12.44 24.81 -5.78
N TYR A 98 11.39 24.32 -6.44
CA TYR A 98 10.06 24.16 -5.87
C TYR A 98 9.66 22.69 -5.88
N ASP A 99 9.49 22.12 -4.71
CA ASP A 99 9.00 20.74 -4.53
C ASP A 99 7.53 20.78 -4.17
N LEU A 100 6.72 20.06 -4.94
CA LEU A 100 5.30 19.87 -4.71
C LEU A 100 5.05 18.40 -4.41
N ARG A 101 4.52 18.11 -3.22
CA ARG A 101 4.10 16.78 -2.82
C ARG A 101 2.60 16.71 -2.74
N ALA A 102 2.01 15.66 -3.29
CA ALA A 102 0.59 15.41 -3.27
C ALA A 102 0.29 13.94 -2.95
N THR A 103 -0.80 13.69 -2.24
CA THR A 103 -1.21 12.35 -1.79
C THR A 103 -2.60 12.01 -2.31
N SER A 104 -2.88 10.72 -2.52
CA SER A 104 -4.18 10.22 -3.02
C SER A 104 -5.33 10.48 -2.05
N ILE A 105 -5.04 10.74 -0.78
CA ILE A 105 -6.02 11.06 0.25
C ILE A 105 -5.92 12.53 0.61
N PRO A 106 -7.02 13.32 0.57
CA PRO A 106 -6.99 14.71 1.00
C PRO A 106 -6.41 14.84 2.41
N PRO A 107 -5.46 15.77 2.63
CA PRO A 107 -4.80 15.94 3.94
C PRO A 107 -5.77 16.26 5.08
N ASP A 108 -6.88 16.91 4.77
CA ASP A 108 -7.95 17.31 5.69
C ASP A 108 -9.15 16.34 5.71
N SER A 109 -9.03 15.20 5.02
CA SER A 109 -10.12 14.23 4.90
C SER A 109 -10.61 13.74 6.26
N PRO A 110 -11.94 13.74 6.50
CA PRO A 110 -12.53 13.23 7.75
C PRO A 110 -12.14 11.78 8.06
N ILE A 111 -12.01 10.93 7.04
CA ILE A 111 -11.62 9.53 7.20
C ILE A 111 -10.27 9.38 7.91
N ARG A 112 -9.33 10.35 7.72
CA ARG A 112 -8.01 10.36 8.37
C ARG A 112 -7.99 11.07 9.71
N ARG A 113 -8.74 12.17 9.84
CA ARG A 113 -8.55 13.13 10.95
C ARG A 113 -9.66 13.14 11.96
N LYS A 114 -10.89 12.79 11.58
CA LYS A 114 -12.02 12.86 12.48
C LYS A 114 -12.05 11.63 13.37
N ALA A 115 -11.62 11.77 14.62
CA ALA A 115 -11.82 10.75 15.63
C ALA A 115 -13.31 10.57 15.91
N LYS A 116 -13.76 9.34 15.94
CA LYS A 116 -15.15 8.94 16.23
C LYS A 116 -15.18 7.99 17.41
N GLU A 117 -16.33 7.95 18.05
CA GLU A 117 -16.68 6.97 19.07
C GLU A 117 -17.97 6.31 18.64
N LYS A 118 -17.91 5.05 18.21
CA LYS A 118 -19.05 4.32 17.63
C LYS A 118 -18.91 2.84 17.89
N THR A 119 -20.00 2.21 18.31
CA THR A 119 -20.08 0.76 18.45
C THR A 119 -20.85 0.17 17.27
N TRP A 120 -20.24 -0.81 16.62
CA TRP A 120 -20.83 -1.57 15.54
C TRP A 120 -21.25 -2.94 16.07
N GLN A 121 -22.53 -3.29 15.95
CA GLN A 121 -23.06 -4.56 16.48
C GLN A 121 -23.56 -5.44 15.34
N LYS A 122 -23.22 -6.73 15.41
CA LYS A 122 -23.64 -7.76 14.46
C LYS A 122 -23.38 -7.38 13.00
N GLN A 123 -22.21 -6.76 12.75
CA GLN A 123 -21.81 -6.36 11.41
C GLN A 123 -20.46 -6.97 11.04
N SER A 124 -20.34 -7.35 9.78
CA SER A 124 -19.07 -7.83 9.19
C SER A 124 -18.14 -6.65 8.86
N LEU A 125 -16.85 -6.93 8.69
CA LEU A 125 -15.88 -5.94 8.19
C LEU A 125 -16.36 -5.32 6.87
N LYS A 126 -16.90 -6.12 5.94
CA LYS A 126 -17.42 -5.64 4.66
C LYS A 126 -18.56 -4.63 4.84
N GLN A 127 -19.50 -4.90 5.74
CA GLN A 127 -20.62 -4.00 6.02
C GLN A 127 -20.14 -2.70 6.67
N ILE A 128 -19.23 -2.78 7.62
CA ILE A 128 -18.60 -1.62 8.28
C ILE A 128 -17.85 -0.78 7.25
N ALA A 129 -17.03 -1.40 6.41
CA ALA A 129 -16.28 -0.72 5.37
C ALA A 129 -17.20 -0.03 4.34
N GLN A 130 -18.29 -0.67 3.95
CA GLN A 130 -19.29 -0.08 3.05
C GLN A 130 -19.95 1.17 3.65
N ALA A 131 -20.30 1.11 4.93
CA ALA A 131 -20.90 2.25 5.64
C ALA A 131 -19.90 3.41 5.76
N ILE A 132 -18.66 3.12 6.16
CA ILE A 132 -17.60 4.14 6.30
C ILE A 132 -17.24 4.75 4.93
N ALA A 133 -17.13 3.93 3.88
CA ALA A 133 -16.90 4.45 2.53
C ALA A 133 -18.01 5.43 2.12
N GLY A 134 -19.28 5.05 2.31
CA GLY A 134 -20.43 5.91 2.02
C GLY A 134 -20.43 7.22 2.82
N GLU A 135 -20.15 7.16 4.13
CA GLU A 135 -20.05 8.35 4.99
C GLU A 135 -18.94 9.33 4.53
N ASN A 136 -17.89 8.83 3.88
CA ASN A 136 -16.77 9.62 3.42
C ASN A 136 -16.79 9.92 1.90
N GLY A 137 -17.87 9.59 1.20
CA GLY A 137 -18.00 9.83 -0.24
C GLY A 137 -17.06 8.99 -1.12
N LEU A 138 -16.62 7.84 -0.60
CA LEU A 138 -15.77 6.88 -1.29
C LEU A 138 -16.59 5.71 -1.82
N SER A 139 -16.13 5.07 -2.88
CA SER A 139 -16.66 3.78 -3.32
C SER A 139 -15.84 2.64 -2.71
N LEU A 140 -16.52 1.58 -2.25
CA LEU A 140 -15.84 0.37 -1.78
C LEU A 140 -15.55 -0.57 -2.95
N LEU A 141 -14.29 -0.97 -3.11
CA LEU A 141 -13.88 -2.12 -3.91
C LEU A 141 -13.48 -3.24 -2.95
N TRP A 142 -14.22 -4.34 -2.99
CA TRP A 142 -13.98 -5.52 -2.16
C TRP A 142 -13.46 -6.66 -3.01
N ASP A 143 -12.20 -7.08 -2.80
CA ASP A 143 -11.53 -8.16 -3.54
C ASP A 143 -10.84 -9.12 -2.56
N CYS A 144 -11.64 -9.74 -1.69
CA CYS A 144 -11.19 -10.75 -0.75
C CYS A 144 -11.78 -12.11 -1.09
N ALA A 145 -11.08 -13.18 -0.72
CA ALA A 145 -11.59 -14.53 -0.80
C ALA A 145 -12.86 -14.71 0.05
N ASP A 146 -13.65 -15.72 -0.28
CA ASP A 146 -14.84 -16.07 0.48
C ASP A 146 -14.48 -16.40 1.94
N GLY A 147 -15.24 -15.83 2.86
CA GLY A 147 -15.03 -15.99 4.31
C GLY A 147 -14.17 -14.88 4.93
N VAL A 148 -13.31 -14.20 4.18
CA VAL A 148 -12.49 -13.10 4.74
C VAL A 148 -13.37 -11.87 4.95
N GLY A 149 -13.48 -11.42 6.20
CA GLY A 149 -14.19 -10.20 6.58
C GLY A 149 -15.70 -10.15 6.28
N THR A 150 -16.32 -11.29 5.97
CA THR A 150 -17.76 -11.40 5.65
C THR A 150 -18.61 -11.88 6.82
N GLU A 151 -17.98 -12.53 7.82
CA GLU A 151 -18.69 -13.01 9.00
C GLU A 151 -19.04 -11.86 9.94
N PRO A 152 -20.31 -11.80 10.43
CA PRO A 152 -20.73 -10.78 11.39
C PRO A 152 -20.01 -10.95 12.73
N ARG A 153 -19.44 -9.88 13.25
CA ARG A 153 -18.88 -9.81 14.60
C ARG A 153 -19.98 -9.43 15.59
N GLU A 154 -19.95 -9.97 16.79
CA GLU A 154 -20.88 -9.57 17.85
C GLU A 154 -20.77 -8.07 18.11
N GLN A 155 -19.53 -7.55 18.21
CA GLN A 155 -19.27 -6.15 18.48
C GLN A 155 -17.90 -5.73 17.97
N ALA A 156 -17.81 -4.51 17.40
CA ALA A 156 -16.57 -3.82 17.11
C ALA A 156 -16.67 -2.36 17.60
N ASP A 157 -15.73 -1.94 18.42
CA ASP A 157 -15.72 -0.62 19.05
C ASP A 157 -14.65 0.27 18.41
N GLN A 158 -15.10 1.36 17.80
CA GLN A 158 -14.26 2.46 17.39
C GLN A 158 -14.13 3.45 18.56
N LYS A 159 -12.94 3.52 19.18
CA LYS A 159 -12.71 4.28 20.42
C LYS A 159 -11.76 5.45 20.17
N ARG A 160 -12.33 6.63 19.92
CA ARG A 160 -11.57 7.90 19.71
C ARG A 160 -10.48 7.77 18.65
N GLU A 161 -10.74 7.03 17.61
CA GLU A 161 -9.86 6.81 16.47
C GLU A 161 -10.55 7.22 15.17
N SER A 162 -9.77 7.51 14.13
CA SER A 162 -10.32 7.84 12.81
C SER A 162 -10.87 6.60 12.11
N ASP A 163 -11.76 6.80 11.15
CA ASP A 163 -12.33 5.71 10.36
C ASP A 163 -11.23 4.87 9.67
N LEU A 164 -10.18 5.53 9.18
CA LEU A 164 -9.07 4.85 8.53
C LEU A 164 -8.33 3.93 9.48
N VAL A 165 -7.93 4.43 10.65
CA VAL A 165 -7.21 3.64 11.67
C VAL A 165 -8.07 2.47 12.14
N PHE A 166 -9.36 2.71 12.35
CA PHE A 166 -10.30 1.66 12.75
C PHE A 166 -10.41 0.57 11.70
N LEU A 167 -10.56 0.94 10.41
CA LEU A 167 -10.63 -0.04 9.33
C LEU A 167 -9.31 -0.82 9.15
N GLN A 168 -8.15 -0.15 9.25
CA GLN A 168 -6.84 -0.81 9.19
C GLN A 168 -6.70 -1.87 10.27
N LYS A 169 -7.13 -1.56 11.50
CA LYS A 169 -7.15 -2.51 12.61
C LYS A 169 -8.04 -3.72 12.31
N LEU A 170 -9.27 -3.48 11.85
CA LEU A 170 -10.20 -4.56 11.52
C LEU A 170 -9.70 -5.42 10.34
N CYS A 171 -9.13 -4.80 9.30
CA CYS A 171 -8.53 -5.52 8.18
C CYS A 171 -7.40 -6.43 8.64
N LYS A 172 -6.51 -5.91 9.49
CA LYS A 172 -5.40 -6.69 10.05
C LYS A 172 -5.87 -7.88 10.87
N GLU A 173 -6.94 -7.74 11.64
CA GLU A 173 -7.55 -8.83 12.41
C GLU A 173 -8.12 -9.94 11.51
N GLU A 174 -8.64 -9.60 10.34
CA GLU A 174 -9.21 -10.54 9.36
C GLU A 174 -8.19 -11.04 8.31
N GLY A 175 -6.93 -10.57 8.37
CA GLY A 175 -5.91 -10.90 7.38
C GLY A 175 -6.15 -10.26 6.02
N ALA A 176 -6.90 -9.16 5.98
CA ALA A 176 -7.12 -8.34 4.81
C ALA A 176 -6.23 -7.09 4.83
N ASN A 177 -6.00 -6.52 3.67
CA ASN A 177 -5.25 -5.29 3.46
C ASN A 177 -6.20 -4.17 2.99
N LEU A 178 -5.85 -2.93 3.34
CA LEU A 178 -6.61 -1.76 2.99
C LEU A 178 -5.76 -0.78 2.17
N LYS A 179 -6.32 -0.25 1.09
CA LYS A 179 -5.70 0.79 0.27
C LYS A 179 -6.73 1.88 -0.05
N LEU A 180 -6.28 3.13 -0.05
CA LEU A 180 -7.07 4.27 -0.50
C LEU A 180 -6.45 4.85 -1.77
N THR A 181 -7.14 4.72 -2.88
CA THR A 181 -6.67 5.17 -4.19
C THR A 181 -7.82 5.72 -5.04
N ASP A 182 -7.58 6.78 -5.78
CA ASP A 182 -8.50 7.38 -6.76
C ASP A 182 -9.97 7.52 -6.28
N GLY A 183 -10.16 7.88 -5.01
CA GLY A 183 -11.50 8.03 -4.40
C GLY A 183 -12.19 6.71 -4.08
N LYS A 184 -11.45 5.62 -4.02
CA LYS A 184 -11.93 4.29 -3.65
C LYS A 184 -11.28 3.80 -2.37
N LEU A 185 -12.07 3.14 -1.54
CA LEU A 185 -11.60 2.30 -0.45
C LEU A 185 -11.48 0.88 -1.00
N VAL A 186 -10.27 0.38 -1.12
CA VAL A 186 -9.98 -0.97 -1.63
C VAL A 186 -9.62 -1.85 -0.45
N ILE A 187 -10.32 -2.98 -0.28
CA ILE A 187 -9.99 -4.00 0.70
C ILE A 187 -9.78 -5.30 -0.05
N PHE A 188 -8.62 -5.93 0.14
CA PHE A 188 -8.21 -7.11 -0.59
C PHE A 188 -7.45 -8.09 0.29
N ASP A 189 -7.43 -9.35 -0.12
CA ASP A 189 -6.69 -10.43 0.51
C ASP A 189 -5.42 -10.74 -0.30
N GLN A 190 -4.26 -10.49 0.28
CA GLN A 190 -2.96 -10.70 -0.35
C GLN A 190 -2.76 -12.15 -0.80
N LYS A 191 -3.17 -13.12 0.01
CA LYS A 191 -3.04 -14.55 -0.32
C LYS A 191 -3.79 -14.95 -1.59
N SER A 192 -4.90 -14.26 -1.89
CA SER A 192 -5.64 -14.46 -3.14
C SER A 192 -4.89 -13.91 -4.34
N TYR A 193 -4.18 -12.78 -4.17
CA TYR A 193 -3.34 -12.22 -5.22
C TYR A 193 -2.11 -13.06 -5.50
N GLU A 194 -1.47 -13.61 -4.49
CA GLU A 194 -0.30 -14.50 -4.64
C GLU A 194 -0.61 -15.79 -5.42
N LYS A 195 -1.88 -16.18 -5.50
CA LYS A 195 -2.33 -17.35 -6.27
C LYS A 195 -2.67 -17.04 -7.72
N LYS A 196 -2.78 -15.77 -8.09
CA LYS A 196 -3.08 -15.35 -9.47
C LYS A 196 -1.83 -15.48 -10.34
N ASP A 197 -2.03 -15.70 -11.63
CA ASP A 197 -0.91 -15.68 -12.57
C ASP A 197 -0.21 -14.31 -12.56
N PRO A 198 1.14 -14.28 -12.67
CA PRO A 198 1.89 -13.03 -12.68
C PRO A 198 1.51 -12.16 -13.87
N VAL A 199 1.23 -10.89 -13.64
CA VAL A 199 0.93 -9.91 -14.68
C VAL A 199 2.17 -9.53 -15.50
N MET A 200 3.36 -9.66 -14.87
CA MET A 200 4.65 -9.34 -15.48
C MET A 200 5.73 -10.22 -14.88
N THR A 201 6.65 -10.67 -15.72
CA THR A 201 7.84 -11.41 -15.27
C THR A 201 9.08 -10.56 -15.49
N VAL A 202 9.86 -10.35 -14.43
CA VAL A 202 11.14 -9.64 -14.48
C VAL A 202 12.26 -10.67 -14.43
N THR A 203 13.10 -10.69 -15.47
CA THR A 203 14.23 -11.63 -15.54
C THR A 203 15.52 -10.89 -15.20
N LEU A 204 16.23 -11.36 -14.17
CA LEU A 204 17.54 -10.81 -13.80
C LEU A 204 18.53 -10.99 -14.95
N GLY A 205 19.29 -9.94 -15.27
CA GLY A 205 20.24 -9.92 -16.39
C GLY A 205 19.65 -9.55 -17.73
N SER A 206 18.33 -9.28 -17.83
CA SER A 206 17.75 -8.67 -19.03
C SER A 206 18.16 -7.19 -19.14
N SER A 207 18.11 -6.64 -20.37
CA SER A 207 18.41 -5.22 -20.63
C SER A 207 17.49 -4.24 -19.90
N ASP A 208 16.33 -4.70 -19.46
CA ASP A 208 15.32 -3.89 -18.78
C ASP A 208 15.59 -3.77 -17.25
N VAL A 209 16.49 -4.60 -16.71
CA VAL A 209 16.88 -4.58 -15.29
C VAL A 209 18.23 -3.89 -15.15
N LEU A 210 18.22 -2.60 -14.83
CA LEU A 210 19.43 -1.80 -14.66
C LEU A 210 20.12 -2.04 -13.31
N LYS A 211 19.34 -2.25 -12.27
CA LYS A 211 19.82 -2.52 -10.91
C LYS A 211 18.80 -3.33 -10.15
N TRP A 212 19.27 -4.23 -9.32
CA TRP A 212 18.40 -4.94 -8.36
C TRP A 212 19.12 -5.04 -7.01
N GLU A 213 18.33 -5.14 -5.95
CA GLU A 213 18.79 -5.33 -4.59
C GLU A 213 17.79 -6.23 -3.88
N PHE A 214 18.29 -7.21 -3.18
CA PHE A 214 17.51 -8.09 -2.33
C PHE A 214 18.04 -7.99 -0.91
N SER A 215 17.15 -7.66 0.05
CA SER A 215 17.46 -7.67 1.48
C SER A 215 16.47 -8.56 2.20
N GLN A 216 16.94 -9.32 3.16
CA GLN A 216 16.13 -10.16 4.02
C GLN A 216 16.51 -9.91 5.48
N GLU A 217 15.51 -9.59 6.29
CA GLU A 217 15.67 -9.38 7.72
C GLU A 217 14.90 -10.46 8.49
N LEU A 218 15.53 -11.02 9.52
CA LEU A 218 14.93 -12.05 10.37
C LEU A 218 14.42 -11.49 11.71
N SER A 219 14.64 -10.20 11.97
CA SER A 219 14.29 -9.57 13.25
C SER A 219 12.84 -9.74 13.67
N ASP A 220 11.91 -9.81 12.70
CA ASP A 220 10.47 -9.95 12.94
C ASP A 220 9.93 -11.34 12.50
N ALA A 221 10.81 -12.30 12.27
CA ALA A 221 10.41 -13.63 11.85
C ALA A 221 10.20 -14.55 13.06
N TYR A 222 8.95 -14.93 13.31
CA TYR A 222 8.62 -15.90 14.36
C TYR A 222 8.68 -17.33 13.81
N LYS A 223 9.28 -18.26 14.57
CA LYS A 223 9.34 -19.68 14.24
C LYS A 223 7.96 -20.34 14.35
N SER A 224 7.18 -19.94 15.34
CA SER A 224 5.82 -20.42 15.56
C SER A 224 4.96 -19.37 16.27
N VAL A 225 3.66 -19.45 16.09
CA VAL A 225 2.68 -18.64 16.80
C VAL A 225 1.70 -19.61 17.48
N THR A 226 1.50 -19.43 18.79
CA THR A 226 0.50 -20.18 19.55
C THR A 226 -0.56 -19.23 20.05
N VAL A 227 -1.81 -19.50 19.69
CA VAL A 227 -2.96 -18.74 20.17
C VAL A 227 -3.72 -19.59 21.18
N THR A 228 -3.90 -19.07 22.39
CA THR A 228 -4.73 -19.68 23.41
C THR A 228 -6.01 -18.89 23.58
N TYR A 229 -7.13 -19.57 23.65
CA TYR A 229 -8.41 -18.95 23.91
C TYR A 229 -9.19 -19.68 25.01
N ARG A 230 -10.07 -18.96 25.66
CA ARG A 230 -11.00 -19.49 26.64
C ARG A 230 -12.41 -19.02 26.29
N ASP A 231 -13.32 -19.98 26.09
CA ASP A 231 -14.73 -19.70 25.94
C ASP A 231 -15.40 -19.86 27.31
N PRO A 232 -15.80 -18.76 27.99
CA PRO A 232 -16.43 -18.83 29.32
C PRO A 232 -17.79 -19.49 29.29
N ALA A 233 -18.53 -19.37 28.17
CA ALA A 233 -19.87 -19.93 28.04
C ALA A 233 -19.86 -21.46 27.91
N LYS A 234 -18.87 -21.97 27.15
CA LYS A 234 -18.68 -23.41 26.94
C LYS A 234 -17.72 -24.06 27.93
N LYS A 235 -17.08 -23.26 28.82
CA LYS A 235 -16.04 -23.70 29.76
C LYS A 235 -14.87 -24.45 29.08
N VAL A 236 -14.65 -24.19 27.81
CA VAL A 236 -13.59 -24.83 27.00
C VAL A 236 -12.37 -23.90 26.92
N LYS A 237 -11.20 -24.48 27.10
CA LYS A 237 -9.94 -23.85 26.78
C LYS A 237 -9.41 -24.52 25.51
N GLY A 238 -9.01 -23.73 24.52
CA GLY A 238 -8.40 -24.24 23.32
C GLY A 238 -7.05 -23.57 23.06
N HIS A 239 -6.20 -24.23 22.31
CA HIS A 239 -4.98 -23.63 21.76
C HIS A 239 -4.88 -24.03 20.29
N ALA A 240 -4.38 -23.14 19.49
CA ALA A 240 -4.00 -23.39 18.11
C ALA A 240 -2.54 -22.94 17.93
N ALA A 241 -1.72 -23.80 17.41
CA ALA A 241 -0.33 -23.49 17.10
C ALA A 241 -0.11 -23.63 15.59
N GLN A 242 0.53 -22.64 14.99
CA GLN A 242 0.93 -22.69 13.59
C GLN A 242 2.45 -22.47 13.52
N LYS A 243 3.17 -23.45 12.95
CA LYS A 243 4.58 -23.31 12.64
C LYS A 243 4.74 -22.60 11.30
N ARG A 244 5.77 -21.78 11.18
CA ARG A 244 6.15 -21.18 9.90
C ARG A 244 6.54 -22.31 8.93
N LYS A 245 5.94 -22.33 7.75
CA LYS A 245 6.45 -23.16 6.67
C LYS A 245 7.68 -22.45 6.11
N GLU A 246 8.82 -23.10 6.16
CA GLU A 246 10.02 -22.61 5.49
C GLU A 246 9.78 -22.66 3.98
N SER A 247 10.11 -21.56 3.31
CA SER A 247 10.05 -21.53 1.86
C SER A 247 11.20 -22.40 1.33
N PRO A 248 10.98 -23.27 0.35
CA PRO A 248 12.04 -24.12 -0.22
C PRO A 248 13.27 -23.35 -0.73
N ALA A 249 13.09 -22.07 -1.05
CA ALA A 249 14.17 -21.19 -1.50
C ALA A 249 15.04 -20.63 -0.35
N ALA A 250 14.66 -20.81 0.92
CA ALA A 250 15.41 -20.35 2.09
C ALA A 250 16.20 -21.46 2.79
N SER A 251 15.92 -22.72 2.51
CA SER A 251 16.68 -23.87 2.98
C SER A 251 17.72 -24.22 1.92
N GLY A 252 18.93 -23.73 2.08
CA GLY A 252 20.09 -24.25 1.34
C GLY A 252 20.55 -25.64 1.85
N VAL A 253 19.61 -26.42 2.37
CA VAL A 253 19.82 -27.77 2.89
C VAL A 253 18.89 -28.67 2.09
N ASP A 254 19.46 -29.53 1.26
CA ASP A 254 18.72 -30.54 0.52
C ASP A 254 18.00 -31.48 1.49
N GLU A 255 16.81 -31.96 1.12
CA GLU A 255 16.03 -32.92 1.93
C GLU A 255 16.81 -34.18 2.29
N ASP A 256 17.85 -34.52 1.53
CA ASP A 256 18.75 -35.66 1.77
C ASP A 256 19.63 -35.48 3.01
N ASP A 257 19.87 -34.25 3.52
CA ASP A 257 20.64 -34.01 4.73
C ASP A 257 19.86 -34.30 6.03
N LEU A 258 18.51 -34.34 5.95
CA LEU A 258 17.65 -34.64 7.09
C LEU A 258 17.49 -36.13 7.40
N GLU A 259 17.82 -37.02 6.45
CA GLU A 259 17.81 -38.48 6.68
C GLU A 259 19.04 -38.99 7.44
N ASN A 260 20.09 -38.18 7.54
CA ASN A 260 21.34 -38.56 8.20
C ASN A 260 21.56 -37.93 9.59
N MET A 261 20.53 -37.32 10.19
CA MET A 261 20.63 -36.87 11.59
C MET A 261 20.48 -38.06 12.53
N ASP A 262 21.49 -38.25 13.39
CA ASP A 262 21.50 -39.29 14.41
C ASP A 262 20.33 -39.19 15.38
N ASP A 263 19.88 -40.33 15.90
CA ASP A 263 18.71 -40.46 16.78
C ASP A 263 18.79 -39.62 18.08
N ASP A 264 20.00 -39.25 18.52
CA ASP A 264 20.24 -38.39 19.68
C ASP A 264 19.82 -36.94 19.43
N ASP A 265 20.02 -36.39 18.23
CA ASP A 265 19.59 -35.02 17.86
C ASP A 265 18.08 -34.93 17.70
N ARG A 266 17.40 -36.04 17.44
CA ARG A 266 15.93 -36.10 17.35
C ARG A 266 15.26 -36.05 18.72
N GLN A 267 15.89 -36.57 19.77
CA GLN A 267 15.38 -36.55 21.15
C GLN A 267 15.45 -35.12 21.74
N ASP A 268 16.55 -34.41 21.55
CA ASP A 268 16.72 -33.05 22.02
C ASP A 268 15.73 -32.08 21.36
N ALA A 269 15.33 -32.34 20.12
CA ALA A 269 14.29 -31.56 19.42
C ALA A 269 12.87 -31.83 19.93
N GLN A 270 12.62 -32.98 20.57
CA GLN A 270 11.32 -33.34 21.16
C GLN A 270 11.16 -32.89 22.62
N GLU A 271 12.25 -32.80 23.39
CA GLU A 271 12.20 -32.32 24.80
C GLU A 271 12.13 -30.78 24.91
N ASN A 272 12.47 -30.02 23.84
CA ASN A 272 12.36 -28.57 23.78
C ASN A 272 11.08 -28.07 23.05
N LEU A 273 10.10 -28.91 22.87
CA LEU A 273 8.74 -28.63 22.39
C LEU A 273 7.78 -28.62 23.60
#